data_807bb6394effd643db6d0cdb1d0fa71d
#
_entry.id   807bb6394effd643db6d0cdb1d0fa71d
#
_cell.length_a   1.000
_cell.length_b   1.000
_cell.length_c   1.000
_cell.angle_alpha   90.00
_cell.angle_beta   90.00
_cell.angle_gamma   90.00
#
_symmetry.space_group_name_H-M   'P 1'
#
loop_
_entity.id
_entity.type
_entity.pdbx_description
1 polymer ?
#
loop_
_entity_poly.entity_id
_entity_poly.type
_entity_poly.pdbx_seq_one_letter_code
_entity_poly.pdbx_strand_id
1 'polypeptide(L)'
;MGDIMSIKIKDIIVHVIKSELDIPFAFSQGWVKKRSATLVEIKTDEGFIGWGEAFCQGLEPPEISAAVIETALKPLLLNESPLDIEVLWHKMYNATRDFGRKGSVISGISAVDIALWDILGKFLNQPIHQLLGGAFRKKIKPYATGFYRIKGQGEAKRLAEEALSHFENKFDHMKVKLGFGLQDDIKCMEAIYDVLENKNVTLMIDTNHAYGRSEAFTLGEALKDYNLRWYEEPVTPEDIQGYTELRSKLNIPIAGGENEHTLYGFRTLFEAKAVDIAQPDIGSCGGISGVRHIINLAQSFGVEVNPHVWGSAVAQAASIQVIASIPTTHHSIYARSPILEYDQSSHPFRRELLENPLELDNGMVNVSSKPGLGIEINVDTVNKYKCNY
;
A
#
# COMPACT_ATOMS: atom_id res chain seq x y z
N MET A 1 11.45 -19.94 36.55
CA MET A 1 10.74 -19.53 35.38
C MET A 1 10.03 -18.23 35.78
N GLY A 2 10.50 -17.09 35.29
CA GLY A 2 9.81 -15.83 35.58
C GLY A 2 8.42 -15.91 34.93
N ASP A 3 7.42 -15.44 35.63
CA ASP A 3 6.07 -15.32 35.09
C ASP A 3 6.15 -14.53 33.78
N ILE A 4 5.77 -15.17 32.68
CA ILE A 4 5.59 -14.47 31.40
C ILE A 4 4.48 -13.46 31.69
N MET A 5 4.79 -12.16 31.62
CA MET A 5 3.81 -11.09 31.81
C MET A 5 2.60 -11.41 30.94
N SER A 6 1.46 -11.66 31.57
CA SER A 6 0.21 -11.97 30.88
C SER A 6 -0.47 -10.68 30.45
N ILE A 7 -0.04 -10.13 29.32
CA ILE A 7 -0.68 -8.97 28.68
C ILE A 7 -1.91 -9.43 27.88
N LYS A 8 -3.03 -8.70 27.99
CA LYS A 8 -4.30 -9.02 27.33
C LYS A 8 -4.91 -7.82 26.59
N ILE A 9 -5.59 -8.11 25.51
CA ILE A 9 -6.40 -7.12 24.80
C ILE A 9 -7.60 -6.76 25.68
N LYS A 10 -7.63 -5.51 26.12
CA LYS A 10 -8.70 -4.94 26.97
C LYS A 10 -9.84 -4.36 26.14
N ASP A 11 -9.50 -3.67 25.05
CA ASP A 11 -10.49 -3.07 24.15
C ASP A 11 -9.92 -2.88 22.74
N ILE A 12 -10.82 -2.85 21.77
CA ILE A 12 -10.55 -2.51 20.37
C ILE A 12 -11.52 -1.41 19.98
N ILE A 13 -10.99 -0.26 19.61
CA ILE A 13 -11.76 0.93 19.24
C ILE A 13 -11.52 1.19 17.76
N VAL A 14 -12.62 1.39 17.03
CA VAL A 14 -12.56 1.73 15.60
C VAL A 14 -12.83 3.21 15.40
N HIS A 15 -12.03 3.85 14.57
CA HIS A 15 -12.18 5.25 14.22
C HIS A 15 -12.34 5.35 12.70
N VAL A 16 -13.54 5.70 12.25
CA VAL A 16 -13.79 6.10 10.85
C VAL A 16 -13.52 7.59 10.76
N ILE A 17 -12.54 7.95 9.94
CA ILE A 17 -12.18 9.35 9.70
C ILE A 17 -12.39 9.71 8.24
N LYS A 18 -12.89 10.93 7.98
CA LYS A 18 -13.16 11.45 6.63
C LYS A 18 -12.78 12.93 6.53
N SER A 19 -12.32 13.31 5.35
CA SER A 19 -12.06 14.71 4.98
C SER A 19 -12.43 14.93 3.52
N GLU A 20 -13.29 15.89 3.25
CA GLU A 20 -13.61 16.32 1.88
C GLU A 20 -12.36 16.94 1.24
N LEU A 21 -12.25 16.82 -0.08
CA LEU A 21 -11.19 17.44 -0.87
C LEU A 21 -11.69 18.76 -1.47
N ASP A 22 -10.89 19.80 -1.37
CA ASP A 22 -11.18 21.09 -2.01
C ASP A 22 -11.24 20.94 -3.54
N ILE A 23 -10.35 20.12 -4.09
CA ILE A 23 -10.30 19.80 -5.52
C ILE A 23 -10.40 18.27 -5.66
N PRO A 24 -11.54 17.73 -6.10
CA PRO A 24 -11.67 16.33 -6.46
C PRO A 24 -10.72 15.96 -7.60
N PHE A 25 -10.24 14.73 -7.56
CA PHE A 25 -9.39 14.19 -8.63
C PHE A 25 -9.90 12.81 -9.06
N ALA A 26 -9.46 12.35 -10.22
CA ALA A 26 -9.82 11.03 -10.72
C ALA A 26 -8.58 10.16 -10.99
N PHE A 27 -8.74 8.87 -10.72
CA PHE A 27 -8.03 7.80 -11.40
C PHE A 27 -9.04 7.08 -12.33
N SER A 28 -8.60 6.09 -13.08
CA SER A 28 -9.44 5.51 -14.15
C SER A 28 -10.78 4.93 -13.66
N GLN A 29 -10.87 4.52 -12.41
CA GLN A 29 -12.08 3.88 -11.85
C GLN A 29 -13.09 4.89 -11.27
N GLY A 30 -12.71 6.14 -11.05
CA GLY A 30 -13.67 7.12 -10.56
C GLY A 30 -13.07 8.40 -9.98
N TRP A 31 -13.97 9.23 -9.49
CA TRP A 31 -13.65 10.52 -8.88
C TRP A 31 -13.54 10.41 -7.36
N VAL A 32 -12.36 10.69 -6.83
CA VAL A 32 -12.11 10.80 -5.39
C VAL A 32 -12.51 12.20 -4.94
N LYS A 33 -13.52 12.30 -4.10
CA LYS A 33 -14.06 13.57 -3.57
C LYS A 33 -13.67 13.78 -2.11
N LYS A 34 -13.26 12.72 -1.43
CA LYS A 34 -12.88 12.74 -0.01
C LYS A 34 -11.77 11.73 0.26
N ARG A 35 -11.01 11.97 1.29
CA ARG A 35 -10.12 10.96 1.91
C ARG A 35 -10.84 10.32 3.06
N SER A 36 -10.62 9.02 3.23
CA SER A 36 -11.17 8.26 4.35
C SER A 36 -10.17 7.22 4.83
N ALA A 37 -10.28 6.82 6.07
CA ALA A 37 -9.55 5.70 6.64
C ALA A 37 -10.36 5.05 7.76
N THR A 38 -10.17 3.74 7.94
CA THR A 38 -10.65 3.00 9.11
C THR A 38 -9.43 2.68 9.96
N LEU A 39 -9.27 3.41 11.07
CA LEU A 39 -8.19 3.19 12.01
C LEU A 39 -8.65 2.28 13.14
N VAL A 40 -7.75 1.45 13.63
CA VAL A 40 -7.93 0.59 14.79
C VAL A 40 -6.98 0.99 15.90
N GLU A 41 -7.52 1.19 17.08
CA GLU A 41 -6.80 1.41 18.34
C GLU A 41 -7.04 0.19 19.25
N ILE A 42 -6.00 -0.61 19.50
CA ILE A 42 -6.05 -1.74 20.44
C ILE A 42 -5.41 -1.33 21.75
N LYS A 43 -6.17 -1.45 22.85
CA LYS A 43 -5.72 -1.17 24.22
C LYS A 43 -5.48 -2.46 24.98
N THR A 44 -4.39 -2.53 25.71
CA THR A 44 -4.09 -3.65 26.60
C THR A 44 -4.34 -3.30 28.05
N ASP A 45 -4.44 -4.31 28.92
CA ASP A 45 -4.57 -4.16 30.35
C ASP A 45 -3.30 -3.57 31.00
N GLU A 46 -2.13 -3.76 30.38
CA GLU A 46 -0.85 -3.19 30.80
C GLU A 46 -0.58 -1.78 30.23
N GLY A 47 -1.57 -1.17 29.54
CA GLY A 47 -1.50 0.21 29.07
C GLY A 47 -0.80 0.40 27.72
N PHE A 48 -0.38 -0.66 27.02
CA PHE A 48 0.10 -0.53 25.64
C PHE A 48 -1.05 -0.23 24.70
N ILE A 49 -0.79 0.64 23.74
CA ILE A 49 -1.74 1.02 22.68
C ILE A 49 -1.08 0.74 21.32
N GLY A 50 -1.74 -0.06 20.49
CA GLY A 50 -1.35 -0.30 19.11
C GLY A 50 -2.31 0.34 18.12
N TRP A 51 -1.77 0.85 17.03
CA TRP A 51 -2.53 1.45 15.94
C TRP A 51 -2.39 0.65 14.65
N GLY A 52 -3.49 0.53 13.91
CA GLY A 52 -3.54 -0.10 12.59
C GLY A 52 -4.54 0.59 11.69
N GLU A 53 -4.53 0.22 10.41
CA GLU A 53 -5.38 0.81 9.39
C GLU A 53 -5.88 -0.27 8.42
N ALA A 54 -7.19 -0.27 8.15
CA ALA A 54 -7.77 -0.96 7.01
C ALA A 54 -7.75 -0.01 5.81
N PHE A 55 -7.18 -0.48 4.70
CA PHE A 55 -7.13 0.29 3.47
C PHE A 55 -8.53 0.63 2.96
N CYS A 56 -8.70 1.88 2.55
CA CYS A 56 -9.90 2.38 1.91
C CYS A 56 -9.50 3.16 0.66
N GLN A 57 -9.86 2.64 -0.51
CA GLN A 57 -9.43 3.14 -1.82
C GLN A 57 -10.07 4.49 -2.23
N GLY A 58 -10.61 5.28 -1.29
CA GLY A 58 -11.24 6.57 -1.61
C GLY A 58 -12.62 6.48 -2.26
N LEU A 59 -12.94 5.38 -2.94
CA LEU A 59 -14.27 5.04 -3.45
C LEU A 59 -14.99 4.06 -2.52
N GLU A 60 -14.26 3.30 -1.71
CA GLU A 60 -14.79 2.34 -0.75
C GLU A 60 -15.29 3.04 0.52
N PRO A 61 -16.48 2.69 1.01
CA PRO A 61 -16.96 3.16 2.30
C PRO A 61 -16.12 2.56 3.46
N PRO A 62 -15.46 3.38 4.28
CA PRO A 62 -14.64 2.90 5.39
C PRO A 62 -15.47 2.18 6.47
N GLU A 63 -16.75 2.45 6.54
CA GLU A 63 -17.70 1.85 7.47
C GLU A 63 -17.81 0.34 7.31
N ILE A 64 -17.56 -0.21 6.12
CA ILE A 64 -17.65 -1.66 5.88
C ILE A 64 -16.57 -2.39 6.69
N SER A 65 -15.32 -1.98 6.57
CA SER A 65 -14.22 -2.54 7.36
C SER A 65 -14.41 -2.28 8.85
N ALA A 66 -14.94 -1.10 9.22
CA ALA A 66 -15.26 -0.78 10.61
C ALA A 66 -16.29 -1.75 11.21
N ALA A 67 -17.40 -2.00 10.50
CA ALA A 67 -18.42 -2.95 10.93
C ALA A 67 -17.86 -4.37 11.08
N VAL A 68 -17.02 -4.81 10.16
CA VAL A 68 -16.34 -6.12 10.24
C VAL A 68 -15.50 -6.19 11.52
N ILE A 69 -14.69 -5.17 11.79
CA ILE A 69 -13.82 -5.18 12.97
C ILE A 69 -14.65 -5.22 14.26
N GLU A 70 -15.69 -4.37 14.36
CA GLU A 70 -16.50 -4.28 15.58
C GLU A 70 -17.36 -5.52 15.83
N THR A 71 -17.97 -6.06 14.77
CA THR A 71 -18.98 -7.13 14.93
C THR A 71 -18.42 -8.54 14.79
N ALA A 72 -17.42 -8.74 13.92
CA ALA A 72 -16.88 -10.05 13.62
C ALA A 72 -15.52 -10.33 14.28
N LEU A 73 -14.62 -9.32 14.34
CA LEU A 73 -13.25 -9.56 14.81
C LEU A 73 -13.08 -9.26 16.30
N LYS A 74 -13.54 -8.11 16.78
CA LYS A 74 -13.39 -7.69 18.19
C LYS A 74 -13.86 -8.76 19.20
N PRO A 75 -15.02 -9.41 19.06
CA PRO A 75 -15.45 -10.43 20.00
C PRO A 75 -14.53 -11.65 20.11
N LEU A 76 -13.77 -11.94 19.03
CA LEU A 76 -12.81 -13.03 19.01
C LEU A 76 -11.52 -12.72 19.75
N LEU A 77 -11.19 -11.45 19.95
CA LEU A 77 -9.87 -10.98 20.36
C LEU A 77 -9.81 -10.48 21.80
N LEU A 78 -10.95 -10.07 22.38
CA LEU A 78 -10.98 -9.59 23.76
C LEU A 78 -10.48 -10.67 24.74
N ASN A 79 -9.62 -10.25 25.69
CA ASN A 79 -8.93 -11.07 26.68
C ASN A 79 -7.88 -12.06 26.11
N GLU A 80 -7.62 -12.05 24.79
CA GLU A 80 -6.52 -12.79 24.20
C GLU A 80 -5.18 -12.05 24.38
N SER A 81 -4.07 -12.77 24.24
CA SER A 81 -2.74 -12.17 24.25
C SER A 81 -2.46 -11.46 22.94
N PRO A 82 -2.15 -10.14 22.92
CA PRO A 82 -1.80 -9.44 21.69
C PRO A 82 -0.44 -9.86 21.12
N LEU A 83 0.34 -10.66 21.86
CA LEU A 83 1.64 -11.15 21.42
C LEU A 83 1.54 -12.41 20.53
N ASP A 84 0.39 -13.09 20.55
CA ASP A 84 0.12 -14.31 19.78
C ASP A 84 -0.39 -13.96 18.36
N ILE A 85 0.30 -13.06 17.66
CA ILE A 85 -0.17 -12.42 16.42
C ILE A 85 -0.61 -13.45 15.37
N GLU A 86 0.22 -14.44 15.09
CA GLU A 86 -0.08 -15.46 14.09
C GLU A 86 -1.29 -16.33 14.48
N VAL A 87 -1.44 -16.65 15.76
CA VAL A 87 -2.60 -17.38 16.29
C VAL A 87 -3.87 -16.55 16.10
N LEU A 88 -3.83 -15.28 16.45
CA LEU A 88 -4.95 -14.36 16.32
C LEU A 88 -5.30 -14.11 14.85
N TRP A 89 -4.30 -13.99 13.97
CA TRP A 89 -4.52 -13.86 12.54
C TRP A 89 -5.31 -15.06 11.99
N HIS A 90 -4.87 -16.26 12.29
CA HIS A 90 -5.56 -17.49 11.86
C HIS A 90 -6.95 -17.64 12.51
N LYS A 91 -7.11 -17.19 13.75
CA LYS A 91 -8.42 -17.20 14.44
C LYS A 91 -9.41 -16.29 13.70
N MET A 92 -9.01 -15.05 13.36
CA MET A 92 -9.82 -14.11 12.59
C MET A 92 -10.14 -14.64 11.19
N TYR A 93 -9.14 -15.11 10.46
CA TYR A 93 -9.32 -15.61 9.10
C TYR A 93 -10.23 -16.85 9.05
N ASN A 94 -10.04 -17.80 9.97
CA ASN A 94 -10.87 -19.01 10.00
C ASN A 94 -12.33 -18.71 10.35
N ALA A 95 -12.57 -17.78 11.28
CA ALA A 95 -13.92 -17.36 11.65
C ALA A 95 -14.68 -16.63 10.54
N THR A 96 -13.96 -15.97 9.62
CA THR A 96 -14.56 -15.17 8.53
C THR A 96 -14.45 -15.81 7.15
N ARG A 97 -13.78 -16.96 7.03
CA ARG A 97 -13.45 -17.62 5.76
C ARG A 97 -14.66 -17.83 4.85
N ASP A 98 -15.81 -18.18 5.41
CA ASP A 98 -16.99 -18.52 4.61
C ASP A 98 -17.63 -17.32 3.92
N PHE A 99 -17.40 -16.10 4.46
CA PHE A 99 -18.04 -14.88 3.94
C PHE A 99 -17.05 -13.75 3.61
N GLY A 100 -15.74 -13.92 3.86
CA GLY A 100 -14.79 -12.82 3.74
C GLY A 100 -13.37 -13.24 3.37
N ARG A 101 -13.18 -13.94 2.24
CA ARG A 101 -11.84 -14.32 1.78
C ARG A 101 -11.09 -13.23 1.00
N LYS A 102 -11.79 -12.17 0.60
CA LYS A 102 -11.27 -11.00 -0.12
C LYS A 102 -11.98 -9.73 0.36
N GLY A 103 -11.44 -8.57 0.02
CA GLY A 103 -12.05 -7.27 0.27
C GLY A 103 -12.05 -6.86 1.73
N SER A 104 -13.04 -6.08 2.13
CA SER A 104 -13.09 -5.36 3.40
C SER A 104 -12.95 -6.22 4.66
N VAL A 105 -13.26 -7.53 4.58
CA VAL A 105 -13.02 -8.45 5.72
C VAL A 105 -11.52 -8.64 5.92
N ILE A 106 -10.75 -8.86 4.86
CA ILE A 106 -9.30 -9.00 4.95
C ILE A 106 -8.65 -7.67 5.30
N SER A 107 -9.18 -6.54 4.79
CA SER A 107 -8.73 -5.20 5.22
C SER A 107 -8.95 -4.99 6.72
N GLY A 108 -10.08 -5.45 7.28
CA GLY A 108 -10.31 -5.44 8.72
C GLY A 108 -9.29 -6.27 9.51
N ILE A 109 -8.96 -7.48 9.02
CA ILE A 109 -7.91 -8.33 9.61
C ILE A 109 -6.56 -7.62 9.51
N SER A 110 -6.27 -6.95 8.39
CA SER A 110 -5.03 -6.18 8.19
C SER A 110 -4.86 -5.09 9.23
N ALA A 111 -5.92 -4.33 9.50
CA ALA A 111 -5.89 -3.26 10.50
C ALA A 111 -5.57 -3.79 11.90
N VAL A 112 -6.22 -4.88 12.30
CA VAL A 112 -5.96 -5.52 13.59
C VAL A 112 -4.54 -6.06 13.65
N ASP A 113 -4.08 -6.74 12.62
CA ASP A 113 -2.72 -7.30 12.56
C ASP A 113 -1.64 -6.22 12.68
N ILE A 114 -1.78 -5.10 11.96
CA ILE A 114 -0.86 -3.96 12.06
C ILE A 114 -0.80 -3.44 13.51
N ALA A 115 -1.96 -3.30 14.16
CA ALA A 115 -2.03 -2.82 15.54
C ALA A 115 -1.39 -3.81 16.53
N LEU A 116 -1.53 -5.12 16.30
CA LEU A 116 -0.88 -6.14 17.12
C LEU A 116 0.66 -6.10 16.96
N TRP A 117 1.16 -5.93 15.74
CA TRP A 117 2.60 -5.74 15.50
C TRP A 117 3.13 -4.45 16.15
N ASP A 118 2.34 -3.37 16.18
CA ASP A 118 2.70 -2.14 16.87
C ASP A 118 2.82 -2.36 18.38
N ILE A 119 1.86 -3.10 18.99
CA ILE A 119 1.94 -3.50 20.39
C ILE A 119 3.17 -4.35 20.67
N LEU A 120 3.41 -5.38 19.87
CA LEU A 120 4.56 -6.26 20.05
C LEU A 120 5.87 -5.48 20.02
N GLY A 121 6.01 -4.57 19.05
CA GLY A 121 7.19 -3.72 18.94
C GLY A 121 7.37 -2.80 20.15
N LYS A 122 6.30 -2.18 20.64
CA LYS A 122 6.31 -1.35 21.84
C LYS A 122 6.62 -2.14 23.11
N PHE A 123 6.01 -3.33 23.23
CA PHE A 123 6.24 -4.23 24.36
C PHE A 123 7.70 -4.70 24.45
N LEU A 124 8.31 -5.07 23.31
CA LEU A 124 9.70 -5.51 23.22
C LEU A 124 10.70 -4.35 23.08
N ASN A 125 10.22 -3.11 23.03
CA ASN A 125 11.01 -1.90 22.77
C ASN A 125 11.87 -2.03 21.50
N GLN A 126 11.29 -2.56 20.42
CA GLN A 126 11.92 -2.77 19.13
C GLN A 126 11.08 -2.24 17.98
N PRO A 127 11.69 -1.70 16.90
CA PRO A 127 10.95 -1.40 15.68
C PRO A 127 10.52 -2.69 14.99
N ILE A 128 9.42 -2.64 14.23
CA ILE A 128 8.84 -3.81 13.58
C ILE A 128 9.83 -4.48 12.62
N HIS A 129 10.61 -3.71 11.83
CA HIS A 129 11.58 -4.29 10.92
C HIS A 129 12.63 -5.15 11.65
N GLN A 130 12.98 -4.83 12.91
CA GLN A 130 13.91 -5.64 13.70
C GLN A 130 13.27 -6.98 14.09
N LEU A 131 11.98 -7.00 14.40
CA LEU A 131 11.23 -8.21 14.71
C LEU A 131 10.98 -9.08 13.47
N LEU A 132 10.99 -8.47 12.29
CA LEU A 132 10.91 -9.18 11.00
C LEU A 132 12.25 -9.76 10.54
N GLY A 133 13.31 -9.65 11.34
CA GLY A 133 14.63 -10.20 11.03
C GLY A 133 15.71 -9.15 10.70
N GLY A 134 15.37 -7.87 10.76
CA GLY A 134 16.30 -6.76 10.54
C GLY A 134 16.03 -5.98 9.25
N ALA A 135 16.70 -4.83 9.13
CA ALA A 135 16.55 -3.94 7.98
C ALA A 135 17.63 -4.22 6.93
N PHE A 136 17.26 -4.63 5.73
CA PHE A 136 18.15 -4.66 4.56
C PHE A 136 18.50 -3.24 4.09
N ARG A 137 17.66 -2.24 4.42
CA ARG A 137 17.87 -0.83 4.11
C ARG A 137 17.33 0.08 5.21
N LYS A 138 18.10 1.11 5.55
CA LYS A 138 17.74 2.10 6.57
C LYS A 138 17.16 3.39 5.97
N LYS A 139 17.30 3.56 4.67
CA LYS A 139 16.69 4.61 3.86
C LYS A 139 16.01 3.96 2.67
N ILE A 140 14.80 4.40 2.35
CA ILE A 140 14.00 3.88 1.25
C ILE A 140 13.82 5.00 0.23
N LYS A 141 14.04 4.69 -1.05
CA LYS A 141 13.75 5.59 -2.14
C LYS A 141 12.24 5.69 -2.33
N PRO A 142 11.65 6.89 -2.29
CA PRO A 142 10.25 7.07 -2.64
C PRO A 142 10.09 7.21 -4.15
N TYR A 143 8.90 6.92 -4.65
CA TYR A 143 8.45 7.37 -5.96
C TYR A 143 7.19 8.24 -5.82
N ALA A 144 7.11 9.32 -6.61
CA ALA A 144 5.92 10.14 -6.63
C ALA A 144 4.78 9.39 -7.32
N THR A 145 3.70 9.13 -6.59
CA THR A 145 2.41 8.74 -7.18
C THR A 145 1.56 9.99 -7.26
N GLY A 146 1.16 10.34 -8.46
CA GLY A 146 0.39 11.53 -8.78
C GLY A 146 -0.24 11.40 -10.14
N PHE A 147 -0.27 12.50 -10.89
CA PHE A 147 -0.79 12.55 -12.26
C PHE A 147 -2.27 12.16 -12.35
N TYR A 148 -2.99 12.37 -11.25
CA TYR A 148 -4.44 12.22 -11.22
C TYR A 148 -5.11 13.26 -12.11
N ARG A 149 -6.25 12.92 -12.68
CA ARG A 149 -6.98 13.83 -13.55
C ARG A 149 -7.87 14.77 -12.74
N ILE A 150 -7.89 16.04 -13.12
CA ILE A 150 -8.76 17.07 -12.54
C ILE A 150 -9.95 17.33 -13.46
N LYS A 151 -9.77 17.10 -14.77
CA LYS A 151 -10.82 17.29 -15.80
C LYS A 151 -11.17 16.00 -16.52
N GLY A 152 -10.35 14.96 -16.39
CA GLY A 152 -10.48 13.68 -17.09
C GLY A 152 -9.52 13.55 -18.26
N GLN A 153 -9.86 14.01 -19.44
CA GLN A 153 -8.99 14.00 -20.64
C GLN A 153 -8.44 15.38 -20.99
N GLY A 154 -7.43 15.40 -21.87
CA GLY A 154 -6.87 16.64 -22.40
C GLY A 154 -5.94 17.37 -21.44
N GLU A 155 -5.32 16.68 -20.50
CA GLU A 155 -4.48 17.27 -19.46
C GLU A 155 -2.96 17.09 -19.67
N ALA A 156 -2.51 16.70 -20.85
CA ALA A 156 -1.11 16.38 -21.14
C ALA A 156 -0.14 17.49 -20.67
N LYS A 157 -0.44 18.76 -20.95
CA LYS A 157 0.38 19.90 -20.52
C LYS A 157 0.48 20.01 -18.99
N ARG A 158 -0.66 19.88 -18.28
CA ARG A 158 -0.67 19.97 -16.81
C ARG A 158 0.14 18.82 -16.19
N LEU A 159 0.02 17.62 -16.73
CA LEU A 159 0.76 16.45 -16.23
C LEU A 159 2.28 16.59 -16.51
N ALA A 160 2.67 17.19 -17.61
CA ALA A 160 4.06 17.51 -17.88
C ALA A 160 4.62 18.54 -16.87
N GLU A 161 3.84 19.58 -16.54
CA GLU A 161 4.19 20.56 -15.51
C GLU A 161 4.29 19.89 -14.11
N GLU A 162 3.39 18.95 -13.79
CA GLU A 162 3.42 18.15 -12.56
C GLU A 162 4.70 17.30 -12.48
N ALA A 163 5.11 16.67 -13.59
CA ALA A 163 6.34 15.89 -13.67
C ALA A 163 7.59 16.72 -13.37
N LEU A 164 7.68 17.93 -13.92
CA LEU A 164 8.76 18.86 -13.60
C LEU A 164 8.78 19.25 -12.12
N SER A 165 7.61 19.54 -11.54
CA SER A 165 7.48 19.86 -10.12
C SER A 165 7.95 18.70 -9.24
N HIS A 166 7.61 17.46 -9.57
CA HIS A 166 8.09 16.29 -8.83
C HIS A 166 9.61 16.14 -8.94
N PHE A 167 10.19 16.36 -10.12
CA PHE A 167 11.64 16.33 -10.30
C PHE A 167 12.35 17.42 -9.47
N GLU A 168 11.83 18.63 -9.44
CA GLU A 168 12.35 19.73 -8.62
C GLU A 168 12.28 19.40 -7.11
N ASN A 169 11.24 18.67 -6.70
CA ASN A 169 11.06 18.14 -5.33
C ASN A 169 11.88 16.87 -5.06
N LYS A 170 12.88 16.55 -5.90
CA LYS A 170 13.84 15.45 -5.73
C LYS A 170 13.28 14.04 -5.93
N PHE A 171 12.14 13.89 -6.60
CA PHE A 171 11.69 12.59 -7.05
C PHE A 171 12.35 12.24 -8.39
N ASP A 172 13.11 11.15 -8.40
CA ASP A 172 13.71 10.56 -9.59
C ASP A 172 12.97 9.27 -10.04
N HIS A 173 11.88 8.94 -9.37
CA HIS A 173 10.95 7.87 -9.73
C HIS A 173 9.52 8.40 -9.64
N MET A 174 8.70 8.13 -10.67
CA MET A 174 7.34 8.66 -10.76
C MET A 174 6.39 7.64 -11.38
N LYS A 175 5.20 7.48 -10.79
CA LYS A 175 4.14 6.62 -11.31
C LYS A 175 3.01 7.46 -11.88
N VAL A 176 2.76 7.32 -13.19
CA VAL A 176 1.75 8.07 -13.94
C VAL A 176 0.45 7.29 -13.98
N LYS A 177 -0.64 7.92 -13.52
CA LYS A 177 -2.01 7.36 -13.62
C LYS A 177 -2.56 7.55 -15.04
N LEU A 178 -2.87 6.43 -15.69
CA LEU A 178 -3.43 6.31 -17.03
C LEU A 178 -4.81 5.62 -16.99
N GLY A 179 -5.33 5.19 -18.13
CA GLY A 179 -6.63 4.53 -18.24
C GLY A 179 -7.78 5.49 -18.57
N PHE A 180 -7.47 6.61 -19.22
CA PHE A 180 -8.45 7.62 -19.65
C PHE A 180 -8.71 7.60 -21.16
N GLY A 181 -8.26 6.55 -21.83
CA GLY A 181 -8.38 6.33 -23.28
C GLY A 181 -7.01 6.36 -23.94
N LEU A 182 -6.75 5.39 -24.86
CA LEU A 182 -5.42 5.14 -25.43
C LEU A 182 -4.75 6.40 -26.00
N GLN A 183 -5.49 7.20 -26.79
CA GLN A 183 -4.94 8.39 -27.44
C GLN A 183 -4.60 9.50 -26.45
N ASP A 184 -5.39 9.67 -25.38
CA ASP A 184 -5.12 10.64 -24.33
C ASP A 184 -3.93 10.21 -23.49
N ASP A 185 -3.87 8.93 -23.12
CA ASP A 185 -2.79 8.36 -22.33
C ASP A 185 -1.44 8.45 -23.05
N ILE A 186 -1.40 8.12 -24.34
CA ILE A 186 -0.18 8.23 -25.17
C ILE A 186 0.29 9.69 -25.22
N LYS A 187 -0.61 10.63 -25.51
CA LYS A 187 -0.28 12.08 -25.54
C LYS A 187 0.22 12.59 -24.19
N CYS A 188 -0.34 12.09 -23.09
CA CYS A 188 0.11 12.47 -21.74
C CYS A 188 1.52 11.93 -21.48
N MET A 189 1.81 10.69 -21.86
CA MET A 189 3.13 10.11 -21.68
C MET A 189 4.18 10.77 -22.58
N GLU A 190 3.86 11.11 -23.83
CA GLU A 190 4.72 11.90 -24.72
C GLU A 190 5.09 13.23 -24.06
N ALA A 191 4.11 14.00 -23.61
CA ALA A 191 4.34 15.30 -22.99
C ALA A 191 5.16 15.21 -21.69
N ILE A 192 4.95 14.17 -20.87
CA ILE A 192 5.73 13.94 -19.65
C ILE A 192 7.17 13.56 -20.02
N TYR A 193 7.34 12.68 -21.01
CA TYR A 193 8.66 12.22 -21.45
C TYR A 193 9.49 13.36 -22.04
N ASP A 194 8.89 14.21 -22.87
CA ASP A 194 9.55 15.35 -23.50
C ASP A 194 10.16 16.31 -22.46
N VAL A 195 9.43 16.65 -21.40
CA VAL A 195 9.92 17.57 -20.35
C VAL A 195 10.94 16.92 -19.42
N LEU A 196 10.96 15.60 -19.34
CA LEU A 196 11.92 14.83 -18.57
C LEU A 196 13.12 14.35 -19.41
N GLU A 197 13.16 14.69 -20.71
CA GLU A 197 14.27 14.35 -21.58
C GLU A 197 15.60 14.82 -20.97
N ASN A 198 16.61 13.97 -21.02
CA ASN A 198 17.93 14.22 -20.41
C ASN A 198 17.94 14.36 -18.87
N LYS A 199 16.83 14.06 -18.19
CA LYS A 199 16.78 13.92 -16.74
C LYS A 199 16.84 12.45 -16.36
N ASN A 200 17.59 12.13 -15.33
CA ASN A 200 17.69 10.74 -14.83
C ASN A 200 16.45 10.41 -13.99
N VAL A 201 15.30 10.19 -14.67
CA VAL A 201 14.02 9.85 -14.06
C VAL A 201 13.57 8.48 -14.55
N THR A 202 13.11 7.66 -13.63
CA THR A 202 12.48 6.36 -13.92
C THR A 202 10.97 6.51 -13.84
N LEU A 203 10.27 6.13 -14.92
CA LEU A 203 8.82 6.18 -14.99
C LEU A 203 8.19 4.79 -14.74
N MET A 204 7.01 4.80 -14.18
CA MET A 204 6.08 3.69 -14.09
C MET A 204 4.72 4.17 -14.58
N ILE A 205 3.90 3.26 -15.08
CA ILE A 205 2.52 3.56 -15.46
C ILE A 205 1.56 2.64 -14.73
N ASP A 206 0.38 3.17 -14.43
CA ASP A 206 -0.69 2.45 -13.76
C ASP A 206 -2.03 2.81 -14.41
N THR A 207 -2.68 1.80 -14.97
CA THR A 207 -3.99 1.97 -15.62
C THR A 207 -5.16 1.59 -14.70
N ASN A 208 -4.90 1.10 -13.49
CA ASN A 208 -5.92 0.64 -12.54
C ASN A 208 -7.00 -0.17 -13.26
N HIS A 209 -6.57 -1.20 -13.99
CA HIS A 209 -7.41 -2.18 -14.69
C HIS A 209 -8.46 -1.61 -15.68
N ALA A 210 -8.19 -0.46 -16.30
CA ALA A 210 -9.16 0.22 -17.17
C ALA A 210 -9.32 -0.42 -18.55
N TYR A 211 -8.37 -1.24 -19.00
CA TYR A 211 -8.32 -1.71 -20.37
C TYR A 211 -8.62 -3.20 -20.52
N GLY A 212 -9.12 -3.58 -21.71
CA GLY A 212 -9.08 -4.95 -22.16
C GLY A 212 -7.70 -5.33 -22.69
N ARG A 213 -7.42 -6.64 -22.89
CA ARG A 213 -6.11 -7.15 -23.30
C ARG A 213 -5.54 -6.49 -24.55
N SER A 214 -6.38 -6.22 -25.56
CA SER A 214 -5.96 -5.60 -26.82
C SER A 214 -5.50 -4.16 -26.63
N GLU A 215 -6.24 -3.38 -25.85
CA GLU A 215 -5.92 -1.98 -25.56
C GLU A 215 -4.68 -1.89 -24.67
N ALA A 216 -4.60 -2.73 -23.64
CA ALA A 216 -3.44 -2.82 -22.77
C ALA A 216 -2.16 -3.19 -23.53
N PHE A 217 -2.25 -4.13 -24.48
CA PHE A 217 -1.15 -4.48 -25.36
C PHE A 217 -0.75 -3.30 -26.25
N THR A 218 -1.73 -2.62 -26.87
CA THR A 218 -1.49 -1.46 -27.73
C THR A 218 -0.80 -0.32 -26.97
N LEU A 219 -1.24 -0.05 -25.75
CA LEU A 219 -0.59 0.95 -24.89
C LEU A 219 0.86 0.55 -24.56
N GLY A 220 1.07 -0.71 -24.15
CA GLY A 220 2.41 -1.22 -23.83
C GLY A 220 3.37 -1.14 -25.01
N GLU A 221 2.92 -1.49 -26.23
CA GLU A 221 3.72 -1.36 -27.46
C GLU A 221 4.02 0.10 -27.82
N ALA A 222 3.06 1.01 -27.61
CA ALA A 222 3.27 2.44 -27.87
C ALA A 222 4.31 3.05 -26.91
N LEU A 223 4.44 2.50 -25.70
CA LEU A 223 5.33 3.02 -24.65
C LEU A 223 6.60 2.19 -24.44
N LYS A 224 6.89 1.20 -25.29
CA LYS A 224 8.02 0.27 -25.11
C LYS A 224 9.40 0.93 -25.09
N ASP A 225 9.56 2.07 -25.76
CA ASP A 225 10.82 2.78 -25.88
C ASP A 225 11.06 3.75 -24.69
N TYR A 226 10.11 3.91 -23.78
CA TYR A 226 10.21 4.81 -22.62
C TYR A 226 10.93 4.19 -21.42
N ASN A 227 11.46 2.97 -21.53
CA ASN A 227 12.21 2.27 -20.48
C ASN A 227 11.48 2.29 -19.13
N LEU A 228 10.20 1.91 -19.13
CA LEU A 228 9.35 1.90 -17.95
C LEU A 228 9.82 0.84 -16.95
N ARG A 229 9.83 1.17 -15.65
CA ARG A 229 10.15 0.22 -14.58
C ARG A 229 9.09 -0.88 -14.45
N TRP A 230 7.79 -0.50 -14.60
CA TRP A 230 6.67 -1.44 -14.71
C TRP A 230 5.43 -0.80 -15.34
N TYR A 231 4.54 -1.68 -15.80
CA TYR A 231 3.16 -1.41 -16.16
C TYR A 231 2.25 -2.08 -15.13
N GLU A 232 1.55 -1.27 -14.32
CA GLU A 232 0.70 -1.69 -13.21
C GLU A 232 -0.73 -1.84 -13.66
N GLU A 233 -1.37 -2.95 -13.24
CA GLU A 233 -2.78 -3.28 -13.48
C GLU A 233 -3.26 -3.04 -14.92
N PRO A 234 -2.64 -3.69 -15.92
CA PRO A 234 -3.00 -3.48 -17.33
C PRO A 234 -4.42 -3.93 -17.69
N VAL A 235 -4.94 -4.95 -17.00
CA VAL A 235 -6.28 -5.54 -17.19
C VAL A 235 -6.92 -5.81 -15.82
N THR A 236 -8.21 -6.21 -15.80
CA THR A 236 -8.92 -6.49 -14.53
C THR A 236 -8.23 -7.58 -13.70
N PRO A 237 -8.27 -7.49 -12.36
CA PRO A 237 -7.61 -8.46 -11.47
C PRO A 237 -8.04 -9.91 -11.68
N GLU A 238 -9.26 -10.15 -12.17
CA GLU A 238 -9.79 -11.49 -12.48
C GLU A 238 -9.20 -12.07 -13.76
N ASP A 239 -8.66 -11.24 -14.66
CA ASP A 239 -8.10 -11.68 -15.94
C ASP A 239 -6.63 -12.10 -15.81
N ILE A 240 -6.38 -13.13 -14.99
CA ILE A 240 -5.04 -13.69 -14.76
C ILE A 240 -4.38 -14.15 -16.07
N GLN A 241 -5.16 -14.68 -17.01
CA GLN A 241 -4.65 -15.06 -18.31
C GLN A 241 -4.20 -13.86 -19.13
N GLY A 242 -4.92 -12.74 -19.05
CA GLY A 242 -4.54 -11.46 -19.66
C GLY A 242 -3.22 -10.95 -19.12
N TYR A 243 -3.02 -10.97 -17.80
CA TYR A 243 -1.73 -10.66 -17.18
C TYR A 243 -0.61 -11.54 -17.72
N THR A 244 -0.81 -12.87 -17.75
CA THR A 244 0.18 -13.83 -18.26
C THR A 244 0.51 -13.58 -19.74
N GLU A 245 -0.50 -13.28 -20.55
CA GLU A 245 -0.33 -12.97 -21.97
C GLU A 245 0.47 -11.68 -22.18
N LEU A 246 0.09 -10.60 -21.51
CA LEU A 246 0.78 -9.31 -21.60
C LEU A 246 2.22 -9.42 -21.13
N ARG A 247 2.46 -10.06 -19.98
CA ARG A 247 3.80 -10.31 -19.46
C ARG A 247 4.69 -11.08 -20.45
N SER A 248 4.12 -12.01 -21.22
CA SER A 248 4.87 -12.79 -22.20
C SER A 248 5.18 -12.05 -23.50
N LYS A 249 4.39 -11.02 -23.83
CA LYS A 249 4.47 -10.29 -25.10
C LYS A 249 5.14 -8.93 -25.00
N LEU A 250 5.00 -8.24 -23.87
CA LEU A 250 5.57 -6.91 -23.67
C LEU A 250 6.97 -6.99 -23.06
N ASN A 251 7.84 -6.06 -23.46
CA ASN A 251 9.15 -5.90 -22.86
C ASN A 251 9.14 -4.99 -21.59
N ILE A 252 7.96 -4.64 -21.10
CA ILE A 252 7.77 -3.87 -19.89
C ILE A 252 7.39 -4.84 -18.77
N PRO A 253 8.07 -4.83 -17.61
CA PRO A 253 7.67 -5.67 -16.47
C PRO A 253 6.24 -5.40 -16.06
N ILE A 254 5.46 -6.44 -15.80
CA ILE A 254 4.06 -6.34 -15.37
C ILE A 254 4.00 -6.35 -13.85
N ALA A 255 3.32 -5.36 -13.27
CA ALA A 255 3.08 -5.25 -11.85
C ALA A 255 1.59 -5.35 -11.52
N GLY A 256 1.27 -5.84 -10.33
CA GLY A 256 -0.10 -5.89 -9.85
C GLY A 256 -0.23 -6.61 -8.51
N GLY A 257 -1.42 -6.56 -7.94
CA GLY A 257 -1.73 -7.23 -6.69
C GLY A 257 -2.28 -6.30 -5.59
N GLU A 258 -2.48 -5.01 -5.84
CA GLU A 258 -3.13 -4.12 -4.87
C GLU A 258 -4.57 -4.56 -4.56
N ASN A 259 -5.22 -5.17 -5.54
CA ASN A 259 -6.57 -5.74 -5.44
C ASN A 259 -6.58 -7.23 -5.07
N GLU A 260 -5.42 -7.84 -4.73
CA GLU A 260 -5.34 -9.23 -4.32
C GLU A 260 -5.13 -9.36 -2.81
N HIS A 261 -5.63 -10.45 -2.25
CA HIS A 261 -5.71 -10.64 -0.81
C HIS A 261 -5.09 -11.96 -0.39
N THR A 262 -4.35 -11.92 0.71
CA THR A 262 -3.72 -13.06 1.37
C THR A 262 -2.70 -13.82 0.50
N LEU A 263 -1.91 -14.68 1.11
CA LEU A 263 -0.99 -15.56 0.38
C LEU A 263 -1.69 -16.47 -0.64
N TYR A 264 -2.98 -16.75 -0.47
CA TYR A 264 -3.73 -17.66 -1.35
C TYR A 264 -4.02 -17.02 -2.72
N GLY A 265 -4.36 -15.73 -2.74
CA GLY A 265 -4.55 -15.00 -3.99
C GLY A 265 -3.22 -14.78 -4.71
N PHE A 266 -2.19 -14.35 -3.98
CA PHE A 266 -0.86 -14.17 -4.57
C PHE A 266 -0.24 -15.48 -5.10
N ARG A 267 -0.51 -16.63 -4.46
CA ARG A 267 -0.12 -17.93 -5.01
C ARG A 267 -0.69 -18.13 -6.41
N THR A 268 -1.96 -17.80 -6.62
CA THR A 268 -2.59 -17.93 -7.94
C THR A 268 -1.91 -17.07 -8.99
N LEU A 269 -1.54 -15.83 -8.67
CA LEU A 269 -0.78 -14.94 -9.56
C LEU A 269 0.60 -15.51 -9.90
N PHE A 270 1.30 -16.07 -8.93
CA PHE A 270 2.65 -16.58 -9.11
C PHE A 270 2.67 -17.91 -9.89
N GLU A 271 1.77 -18.84 -9.57
CA GLU A 271 1.61 -20.12 -10.32
C GLU A 271 1.28 -19.86 -11.80
N ALA A 272 0.45 -18.84 -12.07
CA ALA A 272 0.11 -18.42 -13.42
C ALA A 272 1.23 -17.62 -14.12
N LYS A 273 2.29 -17.23 -13.42
CA LYS A 273 3.32 -16.30 -13.91
C LYS A 273 2.72 -14.98 -14.41
N ALA A 274 1.74 -14.47 -13.69
CA ALA A 274 0.96 -13.30 -14.09
C ALA A 274 1.73 -11.98 -13.94
N VAL A 275 2.62 -11.88 -12.95
CA VAL A 275 3.34 -10.64 -12.64
C VAL A 275 4.84 -10.87 -12.50
N ASP A 276 5.63 -9.83 -12.79
CA ASP A 276 7.06 -9.73 -12.49
C ASP A 276 7.27 -9.10 -11.10
N ILE A 277 6.35 -8.19 -10.72
CA ILE A 277 6.39 -7.43 -9.49
C ILE A 277 5.03 -7.56 -8.79
N ALA A 278 5.05 -8.12 -7.59
CA ALA A 278 3.88 -8.22 -6.74
C ALA A 278 3.73 -6.96 -5.86
N GLN A 279 2.52 -6.41 -5.80
CA GLN A 279 2.21 -5.17 -5.09
C GLN A 279 1.15 -5.38 -3.99
N PRO A 280 1.45 -6.20 -2.95
CA PRO A 280 0.52 -6.35 -1.84
C PRO A 280 0.36 -5.02 -1.10
N ASP A 281 -0.88 -4.63 -0.78
CA ASP A 281 -1.13 -3.52 0.15
C ASP A 281 -1.24 -4.05 1.58
N ILE A 282 -0.47 -3.47 2.50
CA ILE A 282 -0.40 -3.95 3.89
C ILE A 282 -1.73 -3.74 4.62
N GLY A 283 -2.47 -2.69 4.26
CA GLY A 283 -3.78 -2.40 4.83
C GLY A 283 -4.92 -3.28 4.29
N SER A 284 -4.68 -4.08 3.23
CA SER A 284 -5.75 -4.89 2.61
C SER A 284 -5.44 -6.38 2.48
N CYS A 285 -4.18 -6.82 2.45
CA CYS A 285 -3.86 -8.21 2.12
C CYS A 285 -3.58 -9.13 3.32
N GLY A 286 -3.93 -8.71 4.54
CA GLY A 286 -3.77 -9.49 5.76
C GLY A 286 -2.73 -8.91 6.72
N GLY A 287 -2.42 -7.61 6.60
CA GLY A 287 -1.51 -6.90 7.49
C GLY A 287 -0.04 -7.23 7.24
N ILE A 288 0.77 -6.95 8.25
CA ILE A 288 2.22 -7.23 8.24
C ILE A 288 2.48 -8.74 8.15
N SER A 289 1.72 -9.55 8.89
CA SER A 289 1.82 -11.02 8.83
C SER A 289 1.49 -11.54 7.43
N GLY A 290 0.39 -11.05 6.82
CA GLY A 290 -0.01 -11.45 5.48
C GLY A 290 1.05 -11.10 4.43
N VAL A 291 1.57 -9.87 4.44
CA VAL A 291 2.63 -9.44 3.52
C VAL A 291 3.92 -10.21 3.72
N ARG A 292 4.30 -10.52 4.96
CA ARG A 292 5.46 -11.37 5.24
C ARG A 292 5.35 -12.74 4.57
N HIS A 293 4.17 -13.37 4.64
CA HIS A 293 3.93 -14.66 3.96
C HIS A 293 3.99 -14.52 2.44
N ILE A 294 3.46 -13.42 1.89
CA ILE A 294 3.51 -13.13 0.46
C ILE A 294 4.95 -12.90 -0.01
N ILE A 295 5.78 -12.17 0.75
CA ILE A 295 7.19 -11.94 0.45
C ILE A 295 7.95 -13.27 0.36
N ASN A 296 7.77 -14.15 1.34
CA ASN A 296 8.44 -15.46 1.36
C ASN A 296 8.01 -16.33 0.17
N LEU A 297 6.72 -16.29 -0.16
CA LEU A 297 6.18 -17.00 -1.33
C LEU A 297 6.75 -16.42 -2.64
N ALA A 298 6.74 -15.10 -2.81
CA ALA A 298 7.23 -14.40 -4.00
C ALA A 298 8.71 -14.73 -4.28
N GLN A 299 9.55 -14.78 -3.22
CA GLN A 299 10.95 -15.17 -3.35
C GLN A 299 11.13 -16.58 -3.94
N SER A 300 10.28 -17.54 -3.54
CA SER A 300 10.36 -18.90 -4.07
C SER A 300 9.99 -19.00 -5.56
N PHE A 301 9.24 -18.02 -6.08
CA PHE A 301 8.88 -17.90 -7.49
C PHE A 301 9.77 -16.93 -8.28
N GLY A 302 10.73 -16.25 -7.63
CA GLY A 302 11.57 -15.23 -8.26
C GLY A 302 10.81 -13.95 -8.62
N VAL A 303 9.70 -13.66 -7.96
CA VAL A 303 8.89 -12.46 -8.17
C VAL A 303 9.37 -11.36 -7.22
N GLU A 304 9.59 -10.14 -7.75
CA GLU A 304 9.91 -8.96 -6.95
C GLU A 304 8.68 -8.52 -6.13
N VAL A 305 8.91 -7.98 -4.94
CA VAL A 305 7.83 -7.40 -4.12
C VAL A 305 8.07 -5.92 -3.94
N ASN A 306 7.09 -5.11 -4.33
CA ASN A 306 7.09 -3.66 -4.15
C ASN A 306 5.69 -3.23 -3.67
N PRO A 307 5.46 -3.09 -2.36
CA PRO A 307 4.12 -2.86 -1.82
C PRO A 307 3.43 -1.62 -2.39
N HIS A 308 2.14 -1.74 -2.64
CA HIS A 308 1.24 -0.61 -2.86
C HIS A 308 1.03 0.15 -1.55
N VAL A 309 1.00 1.50 -1.58
CA VAL A 309 0.85 2.34 -0.38
C VAL A 309 0.04 3.60 -0.67
N TRP A 310 -1.26 3.55 -0.52
CA TRP A 310 -2.13 4.71 -0.76
C TRP A 310 -2.99 5.14 0.47
N GLY A 311 -2.85 4.48 1.61
CA GLY A 311 -3.53 4.77 2.88
C GLY A 311 -3.00 6.02 3.61
N SER A 312 -3.36 6.15 4.89
CA SER A 312 -2.91 7.22 5.78
C SER A 312 -1.46 7.02 6.23
N ALA A 313 -1.00 7.88 7.14
CA ALA A 313 0.33 7.78 7.74
C ALA A 313 0.54 6.47 8.52
N VAL A 314 -0.52 5.82 9.01
CA VAL A 314 -0.41 4.52 9.71
C VAL A 314 -0.03 3.42 8.73
N ALA A 315 -0.75 3.30 7.61
CA ALA A 315 -0.41 2.34 6.56
C ALA A 315 0.97 2.65 5.94
N GLN A 316 1.31 3.93 5.76
CA GLN A 316 2.62 4.34 5.27
C GLN A 316 3.74 3.92 6.24
N ALA A 317 3.57 4.11 7.54
CA ALA A 317 4.55 3.68 8.55
C ALA A 317 4.72 2.17 8.57
N ALA A 318 3.63 1.40 8.51
CA ALA A 318 3.67 -0.05 8.40
C ALA A 318 4.42 -0.50 7.15
N SER A 319 4.16 0.15 6.01
CA SER A 319 4.82 -0.13 4.73
C SER A 319 6.33 0.16 4.79
N ILE A 320 6.74 1.27 5.42
CA ILE A 320 8.16 1.60 5.63
C ILE A 320 8.87 0.50 6.42
N GLN A 321 8.26 0.03 7.53
CA GLN A 321 8.84 -1.04 8.35
C GLN A 321 8.98 -2.35 7.56
N VAL A 322 7.97 -2.71 6.78
CA VAL A 322 7.98 -3.92 5.96
C VAL A 322 8.98 -3.80 4.81
N ILE A 323 8.95 -2.70 4.03
CA ILE A 323 9.88 -2.48 2.91
C ILE A 323 11.34 -2.52 3.38
N ALA A 324 11.62 -2.00 4.58
CA ALA A 324 12.95 -2.10 5.16
C ALA A 324 13.43 -3.56 5.31
N SER A 325 12.52 -4.49 5.60
CA SER A 325 12.80 -5.91 5.84
C SER A 325 12.73 -6.80 4.59
N ILE A 326 12.29 -6.29 3.43
CA ILE A 326 12.22 -7.07 2.19
C ILE A 326 13.64 -7.36 1.69
N PRO A 327 14.07 -8.62 1.54
CA PRO A 327 15.34 -8.94 0.92
C PRO A 327 15.34 -8.62 -0.57
N THR A 328 16.52 -8.53 -1.16
CA THR A 328 16.66 -8.36 -2.60
C THR A 328 16.42 -9.70 -3.31
N THR A 329 15.39 -9.80 -4.14
CA THR A 329 15.02 -11.04 -4.84
C THR A 329 16.11 -11.50 -5.78
N HIS A 330 16.65 -10.59 -6.61
CA HIS A 330 17.72 -10.88 -7.55
C HIS A 330 19.00 -10.17 -7.09
N HIS A 331 19.80 -10.87 -6.28
CA HIS A 331 21.01 -10.28 -5.71
C HIS A 331 22.07 -10.02 -6.79
N SER A 332 22.54 -8.78 -6.87
CA SER A 332 23.66 -8.35 -7.70
C SER A 332 24.27 -7.07 -7.13
N ILE A 333 25.44 -6.65 -7.65
CA ILE A 333 26.08 -5.39 -7.25
C ILE A 333 25.15 -4.19 -7.54
N TYR A 334 24.34 -4.26 -8.60
CA TYR A 334 23.39 -3.23 -9.02
C TYR A 334 21.95 -3.70 -8.89
N ALA A 335 21.66 -4.50 -7.88
CA ALA A 335 20.33 -5.04 -7.66
C ALA A 335 19.28 -3.93 -7.44
N ARG A 336 18.10 -4.14 -8.01
CA ARG A 336 16.95 -3.26 -7.76
C ARG A 336 16.44 -3.48 -6.33
N SER A 337 16.27 -2.40 -5.60
CA SER A 337 15.62 -2.42 -4.29
C SER A 337 14.13 -2.09 -4.41
N PRO A 338 13.29 -2.60 -3.51
CA PRO A 338 11.93 -2.09 -3.35
C PRO A 338 11.94 -0.59 -3.06
N ILE A 339 10.98 0.13 -3.60
CA ILE A 339 10.79 1.58 -3.44
C ILE A 339 9.45 1.84 -2.76
N LEU A 340 9.31 2.99 -2.12
CA LEU A 340 8.10 3.36 -1.40
C LEU A 340 7.19 4.21 -2.28
N GLU A 341 5.94 3.81 -2.41
CA GLU A 341 4.90 4.67 -2.96
C GLU A 341 4.68 5.89 -2.07
N TYR A 342 4.80 7.07 -2.66
CA TYR A 342 4.68 8.32 -1.93
C TYR A 342 3.68 9.24 -2.66
N ASP A 343 2.40 9.10 -2.29
CA ASP A 343 1.29 9.84 -2.90
C ASP A 343 1.47 11.36 -2.73
N GLN A 344 1.39 12.08 -3.83
CA GLN A 344 1.54 13.53 -3.91
C GLN A 344 0.22 14.29 -3.94
N SER A 345 -0.91 13.58 -3.95
CA SER A 345 -2.22 14.21 -3.88
C SER A 345 -2.52 14.78 -2.50
N SER A 346 -3.53 15.63 -2.40
CA SER A 346 -3.99 16.16 -1.11
C SER A 346 -4.47 15.02 -0.20
N HIS A 347 -3.83 14.89 0.96
CA HIS A 347 -4.14 13.84 1.92
C HIS A 347 -3.84 14.28 3.36
N PRO A 348 -4.82 14.88 4.07
CA PRO A 348 -4.58 15.40 5.40
C PRO A 348 -4.11 14.31 6.39
N PHE A 349 -4.60 13.08 6.26
CA PHE A 349 -4.24 11.98 7.16
C PHE A 349 -2.79 11.47 7.00
N ARG A 350 -2.04 11.95 6.01
CA ARG A 350 -0.60 11.67 5.89
C ARG A 350 0.27 12.62 6.69
N ARG A 351 -0.21 13.84 6.95
CA ARG A 351 0.54 14.86 7.68
C ARG A 351 -0.02 15.14 9.05
N GLU A 352 -1.33 15.43 9.14
CA GLU A 352 -1.96 15.88 10.38
C GLU A 352 -2.17 14.74 11.40
N LEU A 353 -2.24 13.49 10.96
CA LEU A 353 -2.51 12.32 11.82
C LEU A 353 -1.36 11.97 12.77
N LEU A 354 -0.16 12.47 12.51
CA LEU A 354 1.01 12.20 13.33
C LEU A 354 1.50 13.47 14.04
N GLU A 355 1.99 13.31 15.28
CA GLU A 355 2.71 14.37 15.98
C GLU A 355 3.96 14.82 15.20
N ASN A 356 4.64 13.88 14.54
CA ASN A 356 5.80 14.11 13.69
C ASN A 356 5.56 13.45 12.33
N PRO A 357 5.22 14.21 11.28
CA PRO A 357 4.96 13.68 9.95
C PRO A 357 6.16 12.92 9.36
N LEU A 358 5.85 11.93 8.52
CA LEU A 358 6.87 11.16 7.78
C LEU A 358 7.32 11.97 6.56
N GLU A 359 8.41 12.73 6.72
CA GLU A 359 8.92 13.62 5.68
C GLU A 359 10.14 13.03 4.96
N LEU A 360 10.44 13.59 3.78
CA LEU A 360 11.62 13.23 3.03
C LEU A 360 12.86 13.91 3.60
N ASP A 361 13.93 13.13 3.75
CA ASP A 361 15.27 13.60 4.06
C ASP A 361 16.15 13.47 2.81
N ASN A 362 16.46 14.59 2.15
CA ASN A 362 17.24 14.61 0.91
C ASN A 362 16.71 13.66 -0.18
N GLY A 363 15.38 13.61 -0.38
CA GLY A 363 14.73 12.76 -1.37
C GLY A 363 14.64 11.28 -0.99
N MET A 364 14.90 10.93 0.27
CA MET A 364 14.80 9.58 0.81
C MET A 364 13.87 9.56 2.02
N VAL A 365 13.26 8.41 2.30
CA VAL A 365 12.48 8.18 3.52
C VAL A 365 13.35 7.40 4.52
N ASN A 366 13.49 7.95 5.72
CA ASN A 366 14.21 7.28 6.80
C ASN A 366 13.34 6.19 7.44
N VAL A 367 13.92 5.02 7.69
CA VAL A 367 13.26 3.95 8.46
C VAL A 367 13.39 4.27 9.93
N SER A 368 12.26 4.42 10.63
CA SER A 368 12.25 4.72 12.06
C SER A 368 12.82 3.55 12.87
N SER A 369 13.69 3.86 13.81
CA SER A 369 14.21 2.91 14.81
C SER A 369 13.44 2.96 16.15
N LYS A 370 12.38 3.78 16.24
CA LYS A 370 11.50 3.81 17.40
C LYS A 370 10.66 2.52 17.49
N PRO A 371 10.24 2.10 18.69
CA PRO A 371 9.44 0.88 18.89
C PRO A 371 8.14 0.86 18.07
N GLY A 372 7.69 -0.33 17.71
CA GLY A 372 6.46 -0.56 16.95
C GLY A 372 6.56 0.01 15.53
N LEU A 373 5.51 0.69 15.08
CA LEU A 373 5.46 1.40 13.81
C LEU A 373 6.45 2.58 13.75
N GLY A 374 6.92 3.04 14.92
CA GLY A 374 7.83 4.17 15.03
C GLY A 374 7.17 5.53 14.83
N ILE A 375 5.87 5.62 15.01
CA ILE A 375 5.04 6.83 14.89
C ILE A 375 4.29 7.11 16.20
N GLU A 376 3.80 8.34 16.33
CA GLU A 376 2.96 8.80 17.43
C GLU A 376 1.72 9.47 16.83
N ILE A 377 0.54 8.94 17.18
CA ILE A 377 -0.74 9.41 16.63
C ILE A 377 -1.19 10.67 17.36
N ASN A 378 -1.56 11.69 16.60
CA ASN A 378 -2.25 12.87 17.11
C ASN A 378 -3.74 12.55 17.27
N VAL A 379 -4.13 12.27 18.52
CA VAL A 379 -5.50 11.85 18.87
C VAL A 379 -6.50 12.99 18.63
N ASP A 380 -6.09 14.24 18.77
CA ASP A 380 -6.97 15.39 18.49
C ASP A 380 -7.31 15.45 17.01
N THR A 381 -6.38 15.12 16.13
CA THR A 381 -6.65 14.99 14.69
C THR A 381 -7.61 13.84 14.40
N VAL A 382 -7.44 12.69 15.03
CA VAL A 382 -8.42 11.58 14.90
C VAL A 382 -9.81 12.07 15.29
N ASN A 383 -9.95 12.74 16.43
CA ASN A 383 -11.23 13.26 16.91
C ASN A 383 -11.82 14.35 15.99
N LYS A 384 -10.97 15.23 15.42
CA LYS A 384 -11.37 16.27 14.46
C LYS A 384 -12.06 15.70 13.22
N TYR A 385 -11.55 14.58 12.69
CA TYR A 385 -12.02 13.99 11.44
C TYR A 385 -12.95 12.78 11.64
N LYS A 386 -13.21 12.39 12.90
CA LYS A 386 -14.07 11.26 13.23
C LYS A 386 -15.49 11.47 12.73
N CYS A 387 -16.03 10.45 12.08
CA CYS A 387 -17.42 10.39 11.66
C CYS A 387 -18.17 9.34 12.48
N ASN A 388 -19.42 9.67 12.84
CA ASN A 388 -20.38 8.67 13.35
C ASN A 388 -20.91 7.89 12.14
N TYR A 389 -21.05 6.58 12.26
CA TYR A 389 -21.55 5.66 11.23
C TYR A 389 -22.49 4.63 11.82
#